data_af41835cbe8715d3ea72c1231c0dad80
#
_entry.id   af41835cbe8715d3ea72c1231c0dad80
#
_cell.length_a   1.000
_cell.length_b   1.000
_cell.length_c   1.000
_cell.angle_alpha   90.00
_cell.angle_beta   90.00
_cell.angle_gamma   90.00
#
_symmetry.space_group_name_H-M   'P 1'
#
loop_
_entity.id
_entity.type
_entity.pdbx_description
1 polymer ?
#
loop_
_entity_poly.entity_id
_entity_poly.type
_entity_poly.pdbx_seq_one_letter_code
_entity_poly.pdbx_strand_id
1 'polypeptide(L)'
;MSPRSVPADAIEAVDGGPSLATRVAVPVTVGIAMLALWEFLVWHWQVPKFVLPAPSMIAESLRQDYATLFASLWITLEITVLAFLIALVAGVALATLFAQSEIVEMSLFPYAVILQVTPIVSIAPLILIWVGLDHVERALLILATIVAFFPILSNMTLGLKSVDHNLRSLFDLYGATRWQRLTELQFPSALPYLLGGMRISGGLALIGAVVAEFVAGSGTGTGLAWRIVESGNRLQIPRMFAALLLLSLLGIAIFLALTALQTLLLRKWHESALRREN
;
A
#
# COMPACT_ATOMS: atom_id res chain seq x y z
N MET A 1 -53.49 1.56 26.13
CA MET A 1 -52.85 1.30 24.82
C MET A 1 -51.81 0.22 25.00
N SER A 2 -52.12 -1.01 24.57
CA SER A 2 -51.21 -2.16 24.72
C SER A 2 -50.11 -2.07 23.63
N PRO A 3 -48.83 -2.30 23.96
CA PRO A 3 -47.80 -2.34 22.92
C PRO A 3 -48.02 -3.58 22.04
N ARG A 4 -48.16 -3.36 20.73
CA ARG A 4 -48.19 -4.44 19.74
C ARG A 4 -46.86 -5.16 19.77
N SER A 5 -46.89 -6.44 20.15
CA SER A 5 -45.79 -7.35 19.99
C SER A 5 -45.47 -7.54 18.48
N VAL A 6 -44.26 -7.19 18.06
CA VAL A 6 -43.77 -7.50 16.72
C VAL A 6 -43.62 -9.02 16.63
N PRO A 7 -44.19 -9.69 15.64
CA PRO A 7 -44.07 -11.15 15.50
C PRO A 7 -42.60 -11.54 15.28
N ALA A 8 -42.16 -12.63 15.93
CA ALA A 8 -40.79 -13.13 15.90
C ALA A 8 -40.30 -13.44 14.46
N ASP A 9 -41.22 -13.81 13.57
CA ASP A 9 -40.99 -14.11 12.16
C ASP A 9 -40.59 -12.87 11.31
N ALA A 10 -40.86 -11.65 11.82
CA ALA A 10 -40.42 -10.40 11.16
C ALA A 10 -38.96 -10.03 11.46
N ILE A 11 -38.36 -10.66 12.45
CA ILE A 11 -36.96 -10.43 12.85
C ILE A 11 -36.00 -11.38 12.08
N GLU A 12 -36.46 -12.57 11.71
CA GLU A 12 -35.64 -13.54 10.93
C GLU A 12 -35.47 -13.19 9.45
N ALA A 13 -36.25 -12.26 8.89
CA ALA A 13 -36.18 -11.89 7.47
C ALA A 13 -35.08 -10.89 7.08
N VAL A 14 -34.28 -10.40 8.04
CA VAL A 14 -33.25 -9.36 7.78
C VAL A 14 -31.82 -9.93 7.62
N ASP A 15 -31.61 -11.22 7.88
CA ASP A 15 -30.27 -11.84 7.90
C ASP A 15 -29.84 -12.53 6.60
N GLY A 16 -30.37 -12.12 5.45
CA GLY A 16 -30.04 -12.63 4.13
C GLY A 16 -28.91 -11.89 3.42
N GLY A 17 -27.81 -11.56 4.09
CA GLY A 17 -26.62 -11.02 3.41
C GLY A 17 -26.07 -12.01 2.37
N PRO A 18 -25.56 -11.54 1.19
CA PRO A 18 -25.11 -12.43 0.13
C PRO A 18 -24.05 -13.41 0.65
N SER A 19 -24.21 -14.69 0.30
CA SER A 19 -23.29 -15.75 0.72
C SER A 19 -21.84 -15.44 0.33
N LEU A 20 -20.86 -16.00 1.03
CA LEU A 20 -19.44 -15.81 0.69
C LEU A 20 -19.17 -16.18 -0.79
N ALA A 21 -19.82 -17.24 -1.26
CA ALA A 21 -19.75 -17.67 -2.66
C ALA A 21 -20.26 -16.57 -3.62
N THR A 22 -21.38 -15.92 -3.30
CA THR A 22 -21.93 -14.81 -4.10
C THR A 22 -21.00 -13.59 -4.09
N ARG A 23 -20.41 -13.27 -2.93
CA ARG A 23 -19.48 -12.14 -2.80
C ARG A 23 -18.21 -12.31 -3.64
N VAL A 24 -17.77 -13.53 -3.89
CA VAL A 24 -16.62 -13.83 -4.74
C VAL A 24 -17.05 -14.05 -6.20
N ALA A 25 -18.13 -14.79 -6.43
CA ALA A 25 -18.59 -15.14 -7.79
C ALA A 25 -18.97 -13.90 -8.62
N VAL A 26 -19.66 -12.91 -8.02
CA VAL A 26 -20.12 -11.73 -8.76
C VAL A 26 -18.93 -10.91 -9.32
N PRO A 27 -17.92 -10.49 -8.53
CA PRO A 27 -16.78 -9.77 -9.08
C PRO A 27 -15.99 -10.58 -10.11
N VAL A 28 -15.80 -11.88 -9.89
CA VAL A 28 -15.09 -12.75 -10.84
C VAL A 28 -15.86 -12.85 -12.17
N THR A 29 -17.17 -13.05 -12.13
CA THR A 29 -18.00 -13.11 -13.35
C THR A 29 -17.95 -11.79 -14.11
N VAL A 30 -18.06 -10.65 -13.41
CA VAL A 30 -17.94 -9.33 -14.04
C VAL A 30 -16.55 -9.15 -14.66
N GLY A 31 -15.48 -9.55 -13.97
CA GLY A 31 -14.12 -9.48 -14.48
C GLY A 31 -13.93 -10.31 -15.76
N ILE A 32 -14.43 -11.56 -15.77
CA ILE A 32 -14.38 -12.42 -16.97
C ILE A 32 -15.21 -11.80 -18.11
N ALA A 33 -16.41 -11.29 -17.83
CA ALA A 33 -17.24 -10.65 -18.83
C ALA A 33 -16.56 -9.40 -19.43
N MET A 34 -15.87 -8.58 -18.60
CA MET A 34 -15.11 -7.43 -19.09
C MET A 34 -13.92 -7.84 -19.97
N LEU A 35 -13.17 -8.88 -19.58
CA LEU A 35 -12.07 -9.40 -20.41
C LEU A 35 -12.57 -9.97 -21.74
N ALA A 36 -13.68 -10.72 -21.72
CA ALA A 36 -14.31 -11.25 -22.93
C ALA A 36 -14.83 -10.12 -23.83
N LEU A 37 -15.45 -9.09 -23.26
CA LEU A 37 -15.88 -7.92 -23.99
C LEU A 37 -14.71 -7.18 -24.63
N TRP A 38 -13.60 -6.98 -23.89
CA TRP A 38 -12.38 -6.35 -24.42
C TRP A 38 -11.79 -7.16 -25.58
N GLU A 39 -11.65 -8.48 -25.44
CA GLU A 39 -11.17 -9.37 -26.50
C GLU A 39 -12.06 -9.25 -27.74
N PHE A 40 -13.40 -9.31 -27.55
CA PHE A 40 -14.38 -9.20 -28.62
C PHE A 40 -14.31 -7.85 -29.35
N LEU A 41 -14.22 -6.73 -28.63
CA LEU A 41 -14.15 -5.39 -29.21
C LEU A 41 -12.86 -5.21 -30.05
N VAL A 42 -11.71 -5.66 -29.52
CA VAL A 42 -10.44 -5.59 -30.24
C VAL A 42 -10.51 -6.43 -31.53
N TRP A 43 -11.09 -7.62 -31.46
CA TRP A 43 -11.27 -8.50 -32.61
C TRP A 43 -12.27 -7.91 -33.62
N HIS A 44 -13.43 -7.44 -33.17
CA HIS A 44 -14.52 -6.94 -34.03
C HIS A 44 -14.10 -5.68 -34.81
N TRP A 45 -13.42 -4.76 -34.16
CA TRP A 45 -12.97 -3.50 -34.77
C TRP A 45 -11.56 -3.60 -35.39
N GLN A 46 -10.95 -4.77 -35.40
CA GLN A 46 -9.60 -5.00 -35.95
C GLN A 46 -8.58 -3.99 -35.42
N VAL A 47 -8.65 -3.69 -34.10
CA VAL A 47 -7.79 -2.68 -33.49
C VAL A 47 -6.32 -3.12 -33.61
N PRO A 48 -5.44 -2.26 -34.15
CA PRO A 48 -4.04 -2.61 -34.27
C PRO A 48 -3.38 -2.90 -32.91
N LYS A 49 -2.57 -3.96 -32.83
CA LYS A 49 -1.89 -4.42 -31.59
C LYS A 49 -1.01 -3.37 -30.91
N PHE A 50 -0.53 -2.35 -31.67
CA PHE A 50 0.25 -1.24 -31.14
C PHE A 50 -0.60 -0.10 -30.56
N VAL A 51 -1.93 -0.14 -30.75
CA VAL A 51 -2.87 0.79 -30.11
C VAL A 51 -3.44 0.15 -28.85
N LEU A 52 -4.08 -1.01 -28.98
CA LEU A 52 -4.64 -1.75 -27.85
C LEU A 52 -4.54 -3.26 -28.14
N PRO A 53 -3.68 -4.00 -27.41
CA PRO A 53 -3.58 -5.45 -27.59
C PRO A 53 -4.78 -6.15 -26.98
N ALA A 54 -5.15 -7.29 -27.57
CA ALA A 54 -6.15 -8.18 -26.99
C ALA A 54 -5.61 -8.86 -25.72
N PRO A 55 -6.45 -9.20 -24.73
CA PRO A 55 -6.05 -9.97 -23.55
C PRO A 55 -5.28 -11.25 -23.87
N SER A 56 -5.64 -11.96 -24.91
CA SER A 56 -4.92 -13.16 -25.39
C SER A 56 -3.48 -12.87 -25.80
N MET A 57 -3.22 -11.72 -26.47
CA MET A 57 -1.86 -11.30 -26.85
C MET A 57 -1.02 -10.92 -25.63
N ILE A 58 -1.63 -10.34 -24.60
CA ILE A 58 -0.97 -10.00 -23.32
C ILE A 58 -0.55 -11.30 -22.63
N ALA A 59 -1.45 -12.28 -22.55
CA ALA A 59 -1.17 -13.58 -21.93
C ALA A 59 -0.05 -14.33 -22.69
N GLU A 60 -0.06 -14.30 -24.02
CA GLU A 60 1.00 -14.90 -24.84
C GLU A 60 2.35 -14.20 -24.62
N SER A 61 2.37 -12.85 -24.56
CA SER A 61 3.59 -12.09 -24.26
C SER A 61 4.13 -12.40 -22.86
N LEU A 62 3.23 -12.55 -21.86
CA LEU A 62 3.61 -12.95 -20.51
C LEU A 62 4.25 -14.35 -20.50
N ARG A 63 3.74 -15.28 -21.30
CA ARG A 63 4.26 -16.64 -21.45
C ARG A 63 5.64 -16.65 -22.13
N GLN A 64 5.81 -15.84 -23.18
CA GLN A 64 7.07 -15.78 -23.95
C GLN A 64 8.20 -15.09 -23.17
N ASP A 65 7.89 -14.00 -22.49
CA ASP A 65 8.84 -13.13 -21.77
C ASP A 65 8.87 -13.38 -20.26
N TYR A 66 8.29 -14.49 -19.76
CA TYR A 66 8.09 -14.73 -18.32
C TYR A 66 9.37 -14.57 -17.51
N ALA A 67 10.50 -15.11 -17.97
CA ALA A 67 11.76 -15.06 -17.23
C ALA A 67 12.23 -13.63 -16.97
N THR A 68 12.16 -12.78 -18.00
CA THR A 68 12.57 -11.36 -17.91
C THR A 68 11.60 -10.54 -17.06
N LEU A 69 10.30 -10.76 -17.26
CA LEU A 69 9.26 -10.03 -16.54
C LEU A 69 9.24 -10.39 -15.05
N PHE A 70 9.39 -11.68 -14.69
CA PHE A 70 9.44 -12.10 -13.30
C PHE A 70 10.75 -11.71 -12.60
N ALA A 71 11.89 -11.68 -13.32
CA ALA A 71 13.12 -11.13 -12.77
C ALA A 71 12.94 -9.63 -12.43
N SER A 72 12.31 -8.86 -13.33
CA SER A 72 12.00 -7.45 -13.08
C SER A 72 10.95 -7.25 -11.97
N LEU A 73 9.95 -8.13 -11.86
CA LEU A 73 8.99 -8.15 -10.75
C LEU A 73 9.70 -8.29 -9.39
N TRP A 74 10.70 -9.20 -9.34
CA TRP A 74 11.46 -9.41 -8.12
C TRP A 74 12.24 -8.17 -7.68
N ILE A 75 12.88 -7.47 -8.62
CA ILE A 75 13.61 -6.23 -8.35
C ILE A 75 12.66 -5.14 -7.81
N THR A 76 11.53 -4.91 -8.48
CA THR A 76 10.53 -3.94 -7.99
C THR A 76 9.97 -4.33 -6.63
N LEU A 77 9.70 -5.62 -6.38
CA LEU A 77 9.26 -6.13 -5.08
C LEU A 77 10.31 -5.88 -4.00
N GLU A 78 11.58 -6.21 -4.25
CA GLU A 78 12.69 -6.02 -3.30
C GLU A 78 12.83 -4.55 -2.90
N ILE A 79 12.88 -3.63 -3.87
CA ILE A 79 12.94 -2.18 -3.61
C ILE A 79 11.73 -1.73 -2.79
N THR A 80 10.53 -2.18 -3.16
CA THR A 80 9.29 -1.82 -2.47
C THR A 80 9.29 -2.28 -1.02
N VAL A 81 9.67 -3.53 -0.75
CA VAL A 81 9.69 -4.11 0.59
C VAL A 81 10.76 -3.44 1.45
N LEU A 82 11.98 -3.25 0.91
CA LEU A 82 13.05 -2.59 1.64
C LEU A 82 12.70 -1.13 1.97
N ALA A 83 12.17 -0.38 1.00
CA ALA A 83 11.72 1.00 1.22
C ALA A 83 10.61 1.07 2.29
N PHE A 84 9.64 0.17 2.23
CA PHE A 84 8.57 0.08 3.23
C PHE A 84 9.11 -0.23 4.63
N LEU A 85 10.05 -1.18 4.76
CA LEU A 85 10.64 -1.52 6.05
C LEU A 85 11.48 -0.38 6.64
N ILE A 86 12.26 0.31 5.82
CA ILE A 86 13.02 1.50 6.25
C ILE A 86 12.07 2.61 6.69
N ALA A 87 11.01 2.87 5.89
CA ALA A 87 9.99 3.85 6.22
C ALA A 87 9.25 3.50 7.52
N LEU A 88 8.96 2.20 7.74
CA LEU A 88 8.33 1.70 8.97
C LEU A 88 9.21 1.99 10.19
N VAL A 89 10.46 1.58 10.15
CA VAL A 89 11.39 1.77 11.27
C VAL A 89 11.61 3.27 11.55
N ALA A 90 11.90 4.06 10.51
CA ALA A 90 12.14 5.49 10.65
C ALA A 90 10.88 6.25 11.11
N GLY A 91 9.71 5.93 10.55
CA GLY A 91 8.43 6.57 10.90
C GLY A 91 8.01 6.27 12.33
N VAL A 92 8.11 5.01 12.78
CA VAL A 92 7.81 4.61 14.15
C VAL A 92 8.80 5.23 15.13
N ALA A 93 10.10 5.23 14.83
CA ALA A 93 11.12 5.83 15.67
C ALA A 93 10.88 7.34 15.86
N LEU A 94 10.62 8.07 14.76
CA LEU A 94 10.37 9.51 14.82
C LEU A 94 9.05 9.84 15.52
N ALA A 95 7.98 9.07 15.27
CA ALA A 95 6.70 9.23 15.99
C ALA A 95 6.85 8.99 17.50
N THR A 96 7.69 8.01 17.87
CA THR A 96 8.00 7.75 19.30
C THR A 96 8.73 8.93 19.93
N LEU A 97 9.68 9.56 19.23
CA LEU A 97 10.34 10.77 19.68
C LEU A 97 9.36 11.94 19.85
N PHE A 98 8.42 12.10 18.93
CA PHE A 98 7.34 13.10 19.02
C PHE A 98 6.44 12.88 20.24
N ALA A 99 6.11 11.63 20.55
CA ALA A 99 5.31 11.30 21.75
C ALA A 99 6.05 11.61 23.06
N GLN A 100 7.40 11.64 23.06
CA GLN A 100 8.20 11.94 24.24
C GLN A 100 8.49 13.44 24.41
N SER A 101 8.45 14.24 23.34
CA SER A 101 8.81 15.66 23.36
C SER A 101 8.01 16.47 22.35
N GLU A 102 7.12 17.32 22.85
CA GLU A 102 6.35 18.25 22.04
C GLU A 102 7.25 19.26 21.29
N ILE A 103 8.39 19.63 21.87
CA ILE A 103 9.36 20.52 21.23
C ILE A 103 9.95 19.84 19.97
N VAL A 104 10.29 18.55 20.07
CA VAL A 104 10.82 17.78 18.93
C VAL A 104 9.77 17.67 17.84
N GLU A 105 8.52 17.40 18.19
CA GLU A 105 7.42 17.35 17.25
C GLU A 105 7.23 18.69 16.53
N MET A 106 7.03 19.78 17.29
CA MET A 106 6.86 21.13 16.71
C MET A 106 8.03 21.53 15.80
N SER A 107 9.25 21.07 16.13
CA SER A 107 10.44 21.37 15.32
C SER A 107 10.54 20.55 14.05
N LEU A 108 10.22 19.25 14.06
CA LEU A 108 10.50 18.32 12.94
C LEU A 108 9.28 17.98 12.10
N PHE A 109 8.06 18.03 12.65
CA PHE A 109 6.85 17.70 11.91
C PHE A 109 6.64 18.56 10.65
N PRO A 110 6.90 19.90 10.67
CA PRO A 110 6.78 20.71 9.45
C PRO A 110 7.70 20.24 8.33
N TYR A 111 8.92 19.79 8.64
CA TYR A 111 9.85 19.26 7.63
C TYR A 111 9.39 17.92 7.05
N ALA A 112 8.78 17.07 7.87
CA ALA A 112 8.15 15.83 7.39
C ALA A 112 7.00 16.13 6.43
N VAL A 113 6.19 17.17 6.70
CA VAL A 113 5.13 17.63 5.79
C VAL A 113 5.72 18.18 4.49
N ILE A 114 6.78 19.00 4.55
CA ILE A 114 7.45 19.51 3.35
C ILE A 114 7.97 18.35 2.50
N LEU A 115 8.57 17.34 3.12
CA LEU A 115 9.09 16.17 2.42
C LEU A 115 7.97 15.42 1.68
N GLN A 116 6.79 15.27 2.30
CA GLN A 116 5.64 14.59 1.70
C GLN A 116 5.06 15.33 0.50
N VAL A 117 4.95 16.67 0.59
CA VAL A 117 4.34 17.47 -0.49
C VAL A 117 5.30 17.77 -1.64
N THR A 118 6.59 17.50 -1.43
CA THR A 118 7.61 17.72 -2.48
C THR A 118 7.42 16.68 -3.60
N PRO A 119 7.25 17.11 -4.86
CA PRO A 119 7.06 16.19 -5.98
C PRO A 119 8.29 15.30 -6.16
N ILE A 120 8.12 13.98 -5.96
CA ILE A 120 9.21 13.00 -6.01
C ILE A 120 9.96 13.03 -7.35
N VAL A 121 9.23 13.22 -8.46
CA VAL A 121 9.81 13.29 -9.81
C VAL A 121 10.80 14.46 -9.93
N SER A 122 10.53 15.58 -9.24
CA SER A 122 11.40 16.77 -9.29
C SER A 122 12.70 16.60 -8.51
N ILE A 123 12.69 15.84 -7.42
CA ILE A 123 13.89 15.60 -6.60
C ILE A 123 14.69 14.37 -7.04
N ALA A 124 14.10 13.48 -7.83
CA ALA A 124 14.72 12.23 -8.24
C ALA A 124 16.07 12.42 -8.97
N PRO A 125 16.21 13.35 -9.95
CA PRO A 125 17.51 13.60 -10.57
C PRO A 125 18.58 14.08 -9.58
N LEU A 126 18.18 14.88 -8.58
CA LEU A 126 19.09 15.37 -7.54
C LEU A 126 19.59 14.21 -6.65
N ILE A 127 18.70 13.34 -6.22
CA ILE A 127 19.07 12.15 -5.44
C ILE A 127 20.01 11.23 -6.24
N LEU A 128 19.73 11.02 -7.54
CA LEU A 128 20.60 10.23 -8.42
C LEU A 128 22.02 10.82 -8.53
N ILE A 129 22.14 12.15 -8.63
CA ILE A 129 23.44 12.83 -8.67
C ILE A 129 24.18 12.70 -7.33
N TRP A 130 23.49 12.87 -6.21
CA TRP A 130 24.11 12.82 -4.88
C TRP A 130 24.56 11.39 -4.49
N VAL A 131 23.76 10.39 -4.85
CA VAL A 131 24.07 8.97 -4.56
C VAL A 131 25.12 8.43 -5.54
N GLY A 132 25.18 9.00 -6.73
CA GLY A 132 26.04 8.58 -7.83
C GLY A 132 25.34 7.57 -8.76
N LEU A 133 25.62 7.72 -10.04
CA LEU A 133 25.00 6.89 -11.10
C LEU A 133 25.41 5.41 -11.02
N ASP A 134 26.48 5.09 -10.29
CA ASP A 134 26.91 3.70 -10.05
C ASP A 134 26.06 2.99 -9.00
N HIS A 135 25.21 3.73 -8.27
CA HIS A 135 24.41 3.25 -7.16
C HIS A 135 22.90 3.56 -7.33
N VAL A 136 22.39 3.39 -8.55
CA VAL A 136 20.98 3.69 -8.90
C VAL A 136 20.00 3.02 -7.92
N GLU A 137 20.23 1.77 -7.54
CA GLU A 137 19.35 1.03 -6.60
C GLU A 137 19.18 1.74 -5.25
N ARG A 138 20.24 2.38 -4.74
CA ARG A 138 20.17 3.17 -3.50
C ARG A 138 19.31 4.43 -3.68
N ALA A 139 19.42 5.08 -4.83
CA ALA A 139 18.59 6.24 -5.14
C ALA A 139 17.10 5.85 -5.25
N LEU A 140 16.79 4.72 -5.92
CA LEU A 140 15.44 4.16 -5.98
C LEU A 140 14.88 3.89 -4.58
N LEU A 141 15.69 3.27 -3.72
CA LEU A 141 15.32 2.94 -2.35
C LEU A 141 15.03 4.20 -1.52
N ILE A 142 15.87 5.24 -1.61
CA ILE A 142 15.66 6.52 -0.93
C ILE A 142 14.34 7.17 -1.39
N LEU A 143 14.13 7.26 -2.70
CA LEU A 143 12.94 7.88 -3.27
C LEU A 143 11.65 7.14 -2.85
N ALA A 144 11.64 5.81 -2.93
CA ALA A 144 10.50 5.00 -2.50
C ALA A 144 10.25 5.12 -0.99
N THR A 145 11.32 5.19 -0.17
CA THR A 145 11.23 5.39 1.28
C THR A 145 10.60 6.74 1.63
N ILE A 146 10.98 7.82 0.96
CA ILE A 146 10.41 9.16 1.18
C ILE A 146 8.89 9.16 1.00
N VAL A 147 8.39 8.51 -0.05
CA VAL A 147 6.95 8.44 -0.34
C VAL A 147 6.20 7.63 0.72
N ALA A 148 6.79 6.53 1.18
CA ALA A 148 6.18 5.62 2.14
C ALA A 148 6.24 6.11 3.60
N PHE A 149 7.16 7.02 3.91
CA PHE A 149 7.50 7.42 5.28
C PHE A 149 6.38 8.15 6.03
N PHE A 150 5.79 9.18 5.40
CA PHE A 150 4.89 10.09 6.10
C PHE A 150 3.60 9.44 6.61
N PRO A 151 2.90 8.55 5.90
CA PRO A 151 1.70 7.92 6.42
C PRO A 151 1.98 7.09 7.68
N ILE A 152 3.15 6.44 7.78
CA ILE A 152 3.55 5.72 8.99
C ILE A 152 3.78 6.71 10.13
N LEU A 153 4.58 7.75 9.89
CA LEU A 153 4.86 8.80 10.87
C LEU A 153 3.56 9.42 11.41
N SER A 154 2.69 9.88 10.50
CA SER A 154 1.46 10.58 10.85
C SER A 154 0.48 9.69 11.61
N ASN A 155 0.21 8.47 11.11
CA ASN A 155 -0.71 7.56 11.77
C ASN A 155 -0.16 7.08 13.13
N MET A 156 1.13 6.76 13.22
CA MET A 156 1.74 6.36 14.48
C MET A 156 1.72 7.49 15.50
N THR A 157 2.04 8.73 15.09
CA THR A 157 1.95 9.92 15.96
C THR A 157 0.53 10.12 16.49
N LEU A 158 -0.47 10.02 15.59
CA LEU A 158 -1.88 10.10 15.97
C LEU A 158 -2.25 8.99 16.96
N GLY A 159 -1.83 7.76 16.69
CA GLY A 159 -2.09 6.60 17.53
C GLY A 159 -1.47 6.72 18.93
N LEU A 160 -0.22 7.18 19.05
CA LEU A 160 0.44 7.39 20.34
C LEU A 160 -0.22 8.48 21.19
N LYS A 161 -0.92 9.42 20.55
CA LYS A 161 -1.66 10.51 21.19
C LYS A 161 -3.15 10.19 21.46
N SER A 162 -3.69 9.14 20.86
CA SER A 162 -5.11 8.76 20.96
C SER A 162 -5.49 8.03 22.24
N VAL A 163 -4.59 7.95 23.21
CA VAL A 163 -4.81 7.29 24.50
C VAL A 163 -5.93 7.98 25.28
N ASP A 164 -6.85 7.18 25.83
CA ASP A 164 -7.93 7.66 26.69
C ASP A 164 -7.37 8.43 27.90
N HIS A 165 -7.97 9.60 28.18
CA HIS A 165 -7.52 10.49 29.26
C HIS A 165 -7.60 9.83 30.63
N ASN A 166 -8.61 9.02 30.89
CA ASN A 166 -8.81 8.36 32.20
C ASN A 166 -7.72 7.29 32.39
N LEU A 167 -7.38 6.53 31.35
CA LEU A 167 -6.27 5.55 31.42
C LEU A 167 -4.94 6.25 31.65
N ARG A 168 -4.72 7.39 31.00
CA ARG A 168 -3.50 8.19 31.22
C ARG A 168 -3.41 8.69 32.65
N SER A 169 -4.51 9.22 33.20
CA SER A 169 -4.58 9.66 34.58
C SER A 169 -4.37 8.52 35.60
N LEU A 170 -4.85 7.31 35.25
CA LEU A 170 -4.63 6.12 36.08
C LEU A 170 -3.13 5.79 36.16
N PHE A 171 -2.43 5.77 35.03
CA PHE A 171 -0.97 5.55 34.98
C PHE A 171 -0.20 6.62 35.78
N ASP A 172 -0.66 7.87 35.74
CA ASP A 172 -0.07 8.96 36.51
C ASP A 172 -0.27 8.77 38.01
N LEU A 173 -1.47 8.32 38.45
CA LEU A 173 -1.76 8.01 39.86
C LEU A 173 -0.91 6.87 40.42
N TYR A 174 -0.62 5.86 39.61
CA TYR A 174 0.26 4.75 39.98
C TYR A 174 1.75 5.08 39.85
N GLY A 175 2.11 6.31 39.49
CA GLY A 175 3.52 6.76 39.39
C GLY A 175 4.27 6.08 38.24
N ALA A 176 3.59 5.67 37.16
CA ALA A 176 4.22 5.02 36.02
C ALA A 176 5.26 5.92 35.35
N THR A 177 6.43 5.35 35.06
CA THR A 177 7.49 6.01 34.33
C THR A 177 7.08 6.34 32.89
N ARG A 178 7.78 7.27 32.23
CA ARG A 178 7.54 7.59 30.80
C ARG A 178 7.67 6.37 29.91
N TRP A 179 8.61 5.46 30.21
CA TRP A 179 8.84 4.24 29.46
C TRP A 179 7.68 3.24 29.63
N GLN A 180 7.22 3.01 30.86
CA GLN A 180 6.06 2.17 31.12
C GLN A 180 4.80 2.70 30.42
N ARG A 181 4.57 4.02 30.48
CA ARG A 181 3.47 4.65 29.76
C ARG A 181 3.57 4.46 28.26
N LEU A 182 4.78 4.59 27.70
CA LEU A 182 5.01 4.36 26.27
C LEU A 182 4.70 2.90 25.88
N THR A 183 5.31 1.92 26.57
CA THR A 183 5.27 0.51 26.18
C THR A 183 3.98 -0.20 26.54
N GLU A 184 3.36 0.15 27.70
CA GLU A 184 2.20 -0.56 28.23
C GLU A 184 0.87 0.12 27.89
N LEU A 185 0.89 1.40 27.52
CA LEU A 185 -0.33 2.16 27.23
C LEU A 185 -0.33 2.74 25.80
N GLN A 186 0.67 3.56 25.44
CA GLN A 186 0.65 4.29 24.17
C GLN A 186 0.87 3.38 22.97
N PHE A 187 1.86 2.48 22.98
CA PHE A 187 2.13 1.56 21.88
C PHE A 187 0.98 0.60 21.59
N PRO A 188 0.39 -0.09 22.59
CA PRO A 188 -0.80 -0.90 22.36
C PRO A 188 -1.97 -0.11 21.76
N SER A 189 -2.25 1.09 22.28
CA SER A 189 -3.30 1.97 21.74
C SER A 189 -3.01 2.46 20.33
N ALA A 190 -1.73 2.63 19.95
CA ALA A 190 -1.32 3.07 18.63
C ALA A 190 -1.34 1.97 17.56
N LEU A 191 -1.36 0.69 17.95
CA LEU A 191 -1.25 -0.43 17.02
C LEU A 191 -2.28 -0.41 15.86
N PRO A 192 -3.57 -0.14 16.08
CA PRO A 192 -4.54 -0.05 14.99
C PRO A 192 -4.22 1.07 13.99
N TYR A 193 -3.76 2.21 14.49
CA TYR A 193 -3.35 3.36 13.67
C TYR A 193 -2.10 3.04 12.87
N LEU A 194 -1.09 2.42 13.49
CA LEU A 194 0.11 1.96 12.81
C LEU A 194 -0.22 1.02 11.66
N LEU A 195 -1.06 0.01 11.91
CA LEU A 195 -1.46 -0.96 10.88
C LEU A 195 -2.24 -0.30 9.73
N GLY A 196 -3.08 0.70 10.04
CA GLY A 196 -3.72 1.55 9.02
C GLY A 196 -2.69 2.33 8.18
N GLY A 197 -1.73 2.97 8.85
CA GLY A 197 -0.60 3.66 8.20
C GLY A 197 0.25 2.74 7.33
N MET A 198 0.56 1.54 7.82
CA MET A 198 1.31 0.52 7.06
C MET A 198 0.59 0.13 5.77
N ARG A 199 -0.72 -0.05 5.79
CA ARG A 199 -1.50 -0.40 4.59
C ARG A 199 -1.45 0.70 3.53
N ILE A 200 -1.50 1.97 3.92
CA ILE A 200 -1.35 3.11 3.01
C ILE A 200 0.09 3.16 2.48
N SER A 201 1.08 3.06 3.37
CA SER A 201 2.51 3.14 3.02
C SER A 201 2.97 2.00 2.12
N GLY A 202 2.42 0.79 2.26
CA GLY A 202 2.76 -0.32 1.37
C GLY A 202 2.42 -0.05 -0.09
N GLY A 203 1.25 0.53 -0.34
CA GLY A 203 0.87 0.98 -1.69
C GLY A 203 1.75 2.14 -2.18
N LEU A 204 2.02 3.11 -1.31
CA LEU A 204 2.86 4.26 -1.63
C LEU A 204 4.34 3.88 -1.85
N ALA A 205 4.87 2.87 -1.15
CA ALA A 205 6.21 2.34 -1.40
C ALA A 205 6.34 1.78 -2.83
N LEU A 206 5.33 1.03 -3.29
CA LEU A 206 5.28 0.54 -4.67
C LEU A 206 5.20 1.70 -5.67
N ILE A 207 4.33 2.68 -5.45
CA ILE A 207 4.23 3.88 -6.31
C ILE A 207 5.57 4.61 -6.34
N GLY A 208 6.21 4.81 -5.19
CA GLY A 208 7.53 5.44 -5.08
C GLY A 208 8.61 4.69 -5.86
N ALA A 209 8.65 3.35 -5.75
CA ALA A 209 9.58 2.51 -6.51
C ALA A 209 9.36 2.64 -8.01
N VAL A 210 8.10 2.58 -8.47
CA VAL A 210 7.73 2.73 -9.89
C VAL A 210 8.13 4.09 -10.44
N VAL A 211 7.83 5.18 -9.71
CA VAL A 211 8.18 6.54 -10.14
C VAL A 211 9.70 6.72 -10.17
N ALA A 212 10.42 6.18 -9.19
CA ALA A 212 11.87 6.23 -9.15
C ALA A 212 12.49 5.47 -10.34
N GLU A 213 11.98 4.27 -10.66
CA GLU A 213 12.42 3.49 -11.84
C GLU A 213 12.18 4.26 -13.15
N PHE A 214 11.07 4.98 -13.30
CA PHE A 214 10.81 5.81 -14.50
C PHE A 214 11.82 6.94 -14.65
N VAL A 215 12.22 7.59 -13.56
CA VAL A 215 13.15 8.74 -13.60
C VAL A 215 14.60 8.27 -13.74
N ALA A 216 14.97 7.16 -13.10
CA ALA A 216 16.33 6.64 -13.14
C ALA A 216 16.77 6.18 -14.55
N GLY A 217 15.83 5.86 -15.41
CA GLY A 217 16.10 5.49 -16.80
C GLY A 217 16.90 4.18 -16.93
N SER A 218 17.76 4.11 -17.94
CA SER A 218 18.55 2.93 -18.32
C SER A 218 19.72 2.67 -17.34
N GLY A 219 19.42 2.25 -16.10
CA GLY A 219 20.43 1.80 -15.17
C GLY A 219 20.49 0.27 -15.06
N THR A 220 21.34 -0.23 -14.18
CA THR A 220 21.49 -1.67 -13.87
C THR A 220 20.28 -2.27 -13.16
N GLY A 221 19.42 -1.46 -12.57
CA GLY A 221 18.18 -1.89 -11.90
C GLY A 221 16.98 -1.94 -12.85
N THR A 222 16.74 -3.07 -13.47
CA THR A 222 15.70 -3.25 -14.49
C THR A 222 14.39 -3.79 -13.89
N GLY A 223 13.69 -2.97 -13.09
CA GLY A 223 12.37 -3.31 -12.55
C GLY A 223 11.24 -3.27 -13.59
N LEU A 224 10.00 -3.53 -13.12
CA LEU A 224 8.82 -3.60 -13.99
C LEU A 224 8.49 -2.26 -14.66
N ALA A 225 8.66 -1.13 -13.95
CA ALA A 225 8.37 0.17 -14.51
C ALA A 225 9.34 0.51 -15.67
N TRP A 226 10.60 0.14 -15.54
CA TRP A 226 11.54 0.23 -16.66
C TRP A 226 11.11 -0.65 -17.84
N ARG A 227 10.62 -1.89 -17.60
CA ARG A 227 10.12 -2.75 -18.69
C ARG A 227 8.94 -2.15 -19.43
N ILE A 228 8.08 -1.39 -18.74
CA ILE A 228 6.99 -0.65 -19.39
C ILE A 228 7.56 0.38 -20.37
N VAL A 229 8.53 1.21 -19.94
CA VAL A 229 9.18 2.23 -20.78
C VAL A 229 9.92 1.58 -21.96
N GLU A 230 10.74 0.57 -21.69
CA GLU A 230 11.51 -0.15 -22.72
C GLU A 230 10.59 -0.75 -23.78
N SER A 231 9.52 -1.44 -23.36
CA SER A 231 8.56 -2.07 -24.27
C SER A 231 7.76 -1.03 -25.06
N GLY A 232 7.41 0.11 -24.45
CA GLY A 232 6.77 1.22 -25.14
C GLY A 232 7.66 1.81 -26.23
N ASN A 233 8.93 2.10 -25.93
CA ASN A 233 9.91 2.62 -26.89
C ASN A 233 10.20 1.66 -28.06
N ARG A 234 10.07 0.34 -27.82
CA ARG A 234 10.23 -0.70 -28.84
C ARG A 234 8.94 -1.05 -29.57
N LEU A 235 7.83 -0.37 -29.28
CA LEU A 235 6.49 -0.67 -29.80
C LEU A 235 6.01 -2.11 -29.53
N GLN A 236 6.53 -2.72 -28.46
CA GLN A 236 6.13 -4.04 -27.96
C GLN A 236 4.94 -3.90 -26.99
N ILE A 237 3.84 -3.35 -27.45
CA ILE A 237 2.70 -2.96 -26.61
C ILE A 237 2.11 -4.15 -25.82
N PRO A 238 1.96 -5.38 -26.35
CA PRO A 238 1.53 -6.53 -25.55
C PRO A 238 2.42 -6.79 -24.33
N ARG A 239 3.76 -6.66 -24.50
CA ARG A 239 4.73 -6.81 -23.40
C ARG A 239 4.63 -5.68 -22.37
N MET A 240 4.40 -4.45 -22.83
CA MET A 240 4.14 -3.31 -21.94
C MET A 240 2.93 -3.57 -21.05
N PHE A 241 1.82 -4.07 -21.63
CA PHE A 241 0.62 -4.42 -20.88
C PHE A 241 0.83 -5.63 -19.95
N ALA A 242 1.66 -6.61 -20.35
CA ALA A 242 2.03 -7.73 -19.48
C ALA A 242 2.82 -7.25 -18.23
N ALA A 243 3.77 -6.32 -18.41
CA ALA A 243 4.48 -5.71 -17.28
C ALA A 243 3.55 -4.88 -16.39
N LEU A 244 2.62 -4.11 -16.97
CA LEU A 244 1.61 -3.35 -16.24
C LEU A 244 0.67 -4.27 -15.45
N LEU A 245 0.26 -5.40 -16.01
CA LEU A 245 -0.57 -6.41 -15.33
C LEU A 245 0.16 -6.98 -14.12
N LEU A 246 1.43 -7.37 -14.27
CA LEU A 246 2.24 -7.87 -13.15
C LEU A 246 2.41 -6.83 -12.06
N LEU A 247 2.62 -5.56 -12.42
CA LEU A 247 2.74 -4.47 -11.47
C LEU A 247 1.42 -4.26 -10.69
N SER A 248 0.29 -4.33 -11.37
CA SER A 248 -1.03 -4.24 -10.75
C SER A 248 -1.30 -5.41 -9.80
N LEU A 249 -0.94 -6.63 -10.20
CA LEU A 249 -1.05 -7.82 -9.36
C LEU A 249 -0.14 -7.73 -8.13
N LEU A 250 1.06 -7.20 -8.29
CA LEU A 250 1.98 -6.94 -7.17
C LEU A 250 1.37 -5.95 -6.16
N GLY A 251 0.76 -4.86 -6.64
CA GLY A 251 0.07 -3.89 -5.78
C GLY A 251 -1.09 -4.52 -5.00
N ILE A 252 -1.90 -5.34 -5.69
CA ILE A 252 -2.99 -6.09 -5.06
C ILE A 252 -2.44 -7.07 -4.01
N ALA A 253 -1.36 -7.79 -4.31
CA ALA A 253 -0.74 -8.75 -3.39
C ALA A 253 -0.22 -8.04 -2.12
N ILE A 254 0.46 -6.90 -2.25
CA ILE A 254 0.93 -6.09 -1.12
C ILE A 254 -0.26 -5.61 -0.28
N PHE A 255 -1.31 -5.08 -0.92
CA PHE A 255 -2.51 -4.61 -0.22
C PHE A 255 -3.20 -5.73 0.57
N LEU A 256 -3.36 -6.90 -0.04
CA LEU A 256 -3.97 -8.07 0.61
C LEU A 256 -3.10 -8.60 1.74
N ALA A 257 -1.77 -8.66 1.57
CA ALA A 257 -0.84 -9.09 2.60
C ALA A 257 -0.91 -8.19 3.84
N LEU A 258 -0.89 -6.86 3.64
CA LEU A 258 -0.98 -5.91 4.75
C LEU A 258 -2.37 -5.89 5.40
N THR A 259 -3.44 -6.08 4.62
CA THR A 259 -4.81 -6.23 5.15
C THR A 259 -4.94 -7.52 5.98
N ALA A 260 -4.38 -8.63 5.51
CA ALA A 260 -4.36 -9.89 6.25
C ALA A 260 -3.55 -9.75 7.56
N LEU A 261 -2.38 -9.09 7.50
CA LEU A 261 -1.57 -8.79 8.69
C LEU A 261 -2.37 -7.98 9.71
N GLN A 262 -3.04 -6.92 9.28
CA GLN A 262 -3.90 -6.09 10.13
C GLN A 262 -5.00 -6.93 10.80
N THR A 263 -5.72 -7.74 10.02
CA THR A 263 -6.80 -8.59 10.52
C THR A 263 -6.30 -9.62 11.53
N LEU A 264 -5.14 -10.26 11.26
CA LEU A 264 -4.54 -11.25 12.15
C LEU A 264 -4.11 -10.65 13.49
N LEU A 265 -3.49 -9.47 13.47
CA LEU A 265 -3.00 -8.81 14.68
C LEU A 265 -4.12 -8.22 15.54
N LEU A 266 -5.19 -7.69 14.92
CA LEU A 266 -6.29 -7.07 15.66
C LEU A 266 -7.40 -8.03 16.05
N ARG A 267 -7.44 -9.26 15.50
CA ARG A 267 -8.55 -10.21 15.63
C ARG A 267 -8.97 -10.54 17.07
N LYS A 268 -8.03 -10.47 18.02
CA LYS A 268 -8.28 -10.99 19.38
C LYS A 268 -8.58 -9.93 20.44
N TRP A 269 -8.38 -8.63 20.17
CA TRP A 269 -8.37 -7.67 21.27
C TRP A 269 -8.61 -6.20 20.89
N HIS A 270 -9.14 -5.92 19.69
CA HIS A 270 -9.51 -4.57 19.32
C HIS A 270 -10.87 -4.51 18.61
N GLU A 271 -11.75 -3.60 19.02
CA GLU A 271 -13.10 -3.40 18.47
C GLU A 271 -13.10 -3.09 16.96
N SER A 272 -12.02 -2.51 16.44
CA SER A 272 -11.88 -2.23 15.00
C SER A 272 -11.76 -3.49 14.14
N ALA A 273 -11.54 -4.68 14.75
CA ALA A 273 -11.55 -5.97 14.07
C ALA A 273 -12.95 -6.61 14.07
N LEU A 274 -13.89 -6.13 14.89
CA LEU A 274 -15.27 -6.55 14.87
C LEU A 274 -15.89 -6.06 13.55
N ARG A 275 -16.47 -6.99 12.77
CA ARG A 275 -17.25 -6.64 11.59
C ARG A 275 -18.28 -5.59 11.98
N ARG A 276 -18.30 -4.47 11.29
CA ARG A 276 -19.47 -3.65 11.22
C ARG A 276 -20.57 -4.49 10.57
N GLU A 277 -21.44 -5.07 11.38
CA GLU A 277 -22.71 -5.58 10.94
C GLU A 277 -23.53 -4.35 10.47
N ASN A 278 -23.55 -4.15 9.17
CA ASN A 278 -24.48 -3.26 8.47
C ASN A 278 -25.20 -4.09 7.45
#